data_293a5406d80b91afdce15092dc041272
#
_entry.id   293a5406d80b91afdce15092dc041272
#
_cell.length_a   1.000
_cell.length_b   1.000
_cell.length_c   1.000
_cell.angle_alpha   90.00
_cell.angle_beta   90.00
_cell.angle_gamma   90.00
#
_symmetry.space_group_name_H-M   'P 1'
#
loop_
_entity.id
_entity.type
_entity.pdbx_description
1 polymer ?
#
loop_
_entity_poly.entity_id
_entity_poly.type
_entity_poly.pdbx_seq_one_letter_code
_entity_poly.pdbx_strand_id
1 'polypeptide(L)'
;MTASPSPCARIDLAEPDGRGRLEALRSKLVSQGDVISPAGRQKTIDVFGEPLAPRQVVERICADVAAGGLQALLDYTRRIDGATIAPGALFVEPEALAAAHRAVDGAFLESVRRIRANVERFQRAILSRDVTVSLPGGGTLRQRYLPLDRIGVCVPGGAAAYPSTLLMTVVPAQVA
;
A
#
# COMPACT_ATOMS: atom_id res chain seq x y z
N MET A 1 -17.40 41.17 -1.20
CA MET A 1 -17.32 39.70 -1.04
C MET A 1 -15.90 39.39 -0.66
N THR A 2 -15.60 39.19 0.61
CA THR A 2 -14.29 38.80 1.10
C THR A 2 -14.13 37.30 0.88
N ALA A 3 -13.18 36.92 0.01
CA ALA A 3 -12.85 35.49 -0.21
C ALA A 3 -12.40 34.87 1.10
N SER A 4 -13.02 33.76 1.50
CA SER A 4 -12.56 32.96 2.63
C SER A 4 -11.08 32.56 2.40
N PRO A 5 -10.23 32.68 3.41
CA PRO A 5 -8.84 32.30 3.27
C PRO A 5 -8.74 30.81 2.87
N SER A 6 -7.98 30.52 1.84
CA SER A 6 -7.70 29.14 1.42
C SER A 6 -7.06 28.37 2.58
N PRO A 7 -7.50 27.15 2.88
CA PRO A 7 -6.89 26.32 3.93
C PRO A 7 -5.45 25.90 3.60
N CYS A 8 -5.00 26.12 2.36
CA CYS A 8 -3.65 25.81 1.90
C CYS A 8 -2.79 27.06 1.80
N ALA A 9 -1.56 27.02 2.33
CA ALA A 9 -0.58 28.08 2.13
C ALA A 9 -0.24 28.17 0.63
N ARG A 10 -0.37 29.38 0.08
CA ARG A 10 -0.01 29.67 -1.32
C ARG A 10 1.40 30.27 -1.37
N ILE A 11 2.24 29.74 -2.24
CA ILE A 11 3.57 30.27 -2.52
C ILE A 11 3.52 30.85 -3.94
N ASP A 12 3.74 32.17 -4.06
CA ASP A 12 3.90 32.83 -5.35
C ASP A 12 5.38 32.82 -5.71
N LEU A 13 5.73 32.18 -6.81
CA LEU A 13 7.12 32.07 -7.28
C LEU A 13 7.63 33.35 -7.94
N ALA A 14 6.77 34.32 -8.24
CA ALA A 14 7.14 35.63 -8.75
C ALA A 14 7.60 36.57 -7.63
N GLU A 15 7.26 36.29 -6.38
CA GLU A 15 7.77 37.02 -5.23
C GLU A 15 9.29 36.82 -5.07
N PRO A 16 10.05 37.84 -4.60
CA PRO A 16 11.52 37.74 -4.43
C PRO A 16 11.97 36.53 -3.59
N ASP A 17 11.19 36.13 -2.60
CA ASP A 17 11.47 34.98 -1.71
C ASP A 17 10.65 33.72 -2.06
N GLY A 18 9.86 33.74 -3.11
CA GLY A 18 8.97 32.63 -3.48
C GLY A 18 9.69 31.30 -3.71
N ARG A 19 10.87 31.35 -4.35
CA ARG A 19 11.72 30.16 -4.58
C ARG A 19 12.31 29.62 -3.28
N GLY A 20 12.77 30.50 -2.38
CA GLY A 20 13.31 30.10 -1.08
C GLY A 20 12.25 29.41 -0.21
N ARG A 21 11.02 29.94 -0.20
CA ARG A 21 9.87 29.34 0.50
C ARG A 21 9.50 27.96 -0.07
N LEU A 22 9.54 27.81 -1.39
CA LEU A 22 9.30 26.51 -2.03
C LEU A 22 10.38 25.49 -1.65
N GLU A 23 11.64 25.89 -1.67
CA GLU A 23 12.75 24.99 -1.31
C GLU A 23 12.71 24.61 0.18
N ALA A 24 12.39 25.54 1.06
CA ALA A 24 12.16 25.25 2.49
C ALA A 24 11.00 24.27 2.70
N LEU A 25 9.93 24.37 1.90
CA LEU A 25 8.82 23.41 1.94
C LEU A 25 9.25 22.03 1.41
N ARG A 26 9.98 22.00 0.30
CA ARG A 26 10.54 20.76 -0.26
C ARG A 26 11.44 20.05 0.74
N SER A 27 12.34 20.77 1.40
CA SER A 27 13.24 20.21 2.42
C SER A 27 12.47 19.58 3.60
N LYS A 28 11.33 20.16 3.97
CA LYS A 28 10.43 19.57 5.00
C LYS A 28 9.69 18.33 4.52
N LEU A 29 9.42 18.24 3.22
CA LEU A 29 8.68 17.14 2.60
C LEU A 29 9.59 16.03 2.07
N VAL A 30 10.89 16.28 1.92
CA VAL A 30 11.86 15.21 1.64
C VAL A 30 11.84 14.26 2.82
N SER A 31 11.18 13.12 2.64
CA SER A 31 11.19 12.02 3.59
C SER A 31 12.64 11.57 3.79
N GLN A 32 13.23 12.00 4.88
CA GLN A 32 14.43 11.33 5.38
C GLN A 32 13.95 9.98 5.89
N GLY A 33 14.03 8.96 5.03
CA GLY A 33 13.50 7.61 5.29
C GLY A 33 14.01 6.95 6.58
N ASP A 34 14.97 7.60 7.24
CA ASP A 34 15.59 7.16 8.48
C ASP A 34 15.19 8.00 9.71
N VAL A 35 14.28 8.98 9.56
CA VAL A 35 13.81 9.75 10.72
C VAL A 35 12.83 8.90 11.54
N ILE A 36 13.33 8.39 12.62
CA ILE A 36 12.53 7.62 13.60
C ILE A 36 12.09 8.59 14.69
N SER A 37 10.78 8.68 14.94
CA SER A 37 10.28 9.41 16.12
C SER A 37 10.78 8.75 17.42
N PRO A 38 10.92 9.49 18.53
CA PRO A 38 11.32 8.89 19.81
C PRO A 38 10.45 7.69 20.20
N ALA A 39 9.14 7.78 19.98
CA ALA A 39 8.20 6.67 20.25
C ALA A 39 8.42 5.48 19.29
N GLY A 40 8.71 5.74 18.03
CA GLY A 40 9.05 4.69 17.04
C GLY A 40 10.36 4.00 17.41
N ARG A 41 11.37 4.76 17.84
CA ARG A 41 12.64 4.22 18.31
C ARG A 41 12.46 3.29 19.52
N GLN A 42 11.65 3.70 20.51
CA GLN A 42 11.39 2.86 21.67
C GLN A 42 10.70 1.56 21.26
N LYS A 43 9.69 1.61 20.39
CA LYS A 43 9.01 0.41 19.86
C LYS A 43 9.98 -0.56 19.17
N THR A 44 10.94 -0.07 18.41
CA THR A 44 11.92 -0.96 17.76
C THR A 44 12.87 -1.58 18.79
N ILE A 45 13.28 -0.85 19.82
CA ILE A 45 14.07 -1.41 20.92
C ILE A 45 13.29 -2.51 21.65
N ASP A 46 12.01 -2.27 21.95
CA ASP A 46 11.16 -3.25 22.66
C ASP A 46 10.98 -4.55 21.86
N VAL A 47 10.88 -4.45 20.53
CA VAL A 47 10.67 -5.60 19.66
C VAL A 47 11.98 -6.27 19.23
N PHE A 48 13.01 -5.52 18.88
CA PHE A 48 14.23 -6.03 18.24
C PHE A 48 15.47 -5.97 19.15
N GLY A 49 15.37 -5.31 20.32
CA GLY A 49 16.49 -5.09 21.24
C GLY A 49 17.41 -3.94 20.85
N GLU A 50 17.16 -3.29 19.70
CA GLU A 50 17.97 -2.19 19.17
C GLU A 50 17.10 -1.19 18.39
N PRO A 51 17.57 0.07 18.27
CA PRO A 51 16.85 1.07 17.46
C PRO A 51 17.09 0.80 15.98
N LEU A 52 16.02 0.48 15.24
CA LEU A 52 16.06 0.21 13.80
C LEU A 52 15.30 1.27 13.01
N ALA A 53 15.84 1.68 11.86
CA ALA A 53 15.11 2.46 10.87
C ALA A 53 14.00 1.61 10.24
N PRO A 54 12.91 2.22 9.71
CA PRO A 54 11.79 1.47 9.13
C PRO A 54 12.20 0.45 8.08
N ARG A 55 13.15 0.78 7.23
CA ARG A 55 13.69 -0.13 6.24
C ARG A 55 14.38 -1.34 6.88
N GLN A 56 15.23 -1.10 7.90
CA GLN A 56 15.93 -2.15 8.62
C GLN A 56 14.97 -3.09 9.33
N VAL A 57 13.86 -2.55 9.88
CA VAL A 57 12.78 -3.35 10.48
C VAL A 57 12.21 -4.34 9.45
N VAL A 58 11.85 -3.86 8.26
CA VAL A 58 11.29 -4.71 7.20
C VAL A 58 12.32 -5.74 6.75
N GLU A 59 13.57 -5.34 6.49
CA GLU A 59 14.65 -6.24 6.08
C GLU A 59 14.88 -7.33 7.14
N ARG A 60 14.87 -6.99 8.41
CA ARG A 60 15.03 -7.93 9.51
C ARG A 60 13.88 -8.92 9.61
N ILE A 61 12.63 -8.45 9.57
CA ILE A 61 11.44 -9.31 9.60
C ILE A 61 11.46 -10.28 8.41
N CYS A 62 11.73 -9.77 7.20
CA CYS A 62 11.78 -10.61 6.00
C CYS A 62 12.88 -11.68 6.10
N ALA A 63 14.07 -11.34 6.59
CA ALA A 63 15.16 -12.28 6.76
C ALA A 63 14.82 -13.36 7.81
N ASP A 64 14.30 -12.94 8.95
CA ASP A 64 13.94 -13.86 10.04
C ASP A 64 12.78 -14.80 9.65
N VAL A 65 11.78 -14.30 8.91
CA VAL A 65 10.68 -15.13 8.40
C VAL A 65 11.15 -16.07 7.29
N ALA A 66 12.06 -15.62 6.42
CA ALA A 66 12.66 -16.49 5.40
C ALA A 66 13.44 -17.65 6.02
N ALA A 67 14.13 -17.42 7.14
CA ALA A 67 14.92 -18.44 7.84
C ALA A 67 14.05 -19.30 8.79
N GLY A 68 13.15 -18.69 9.55
CA GLY A 68 12.38 -19.33 10.64
C GLY A 68 10.95 -19.72 10.25
N GLY A 69 10.51 -19.36 9.04
CA GLY A 69 9.20 -19.75 8.49
C GLY A 69 8.03 -19.27 9.35
N LEU A 70 7.04 -20.14 9.45
CA LEU A 70 5.79 -19.87 10.16
C LEU A 70 6.01 -19.46 11.64
N GLN A 71 6.96 -20.08 12.31
CA GLN A 71 7.20 -19.79 13.73
C GLN A 71 7.68 -18.35 13.93
N ALA A 72 8.58 -17.87 13.09
CA ALA A 72 9.03 -16.48 13.11
C ALA A 72 7.91 -15.49 12.81
N LEU A 73 7.04 -15.80 11.83
CA LEU A 73 5.86 -15.02 11.52
C LEU A 73 4.91 -14.88 12.73
N LEU A 74 4.58 -15.98 13.39
CA LEU A 74 3.71 -15.98 14.56
C LEU A 74 4.33 -15.24 15.75
N ASP A 75 5.65 -15.34 15.93
CA ASP A 75 6.35 -14.60 16.96
C ASP A 75 6.31 -13.09 16.73
N TYR A 76 6.56 -12.63 15.49
CA TYR A 76 6.41 -11.22 15.13
C TYR A 76 4.97 -10.73 15.27
N THR A 77 3.98 -11.50 14.85
CA THR A 77 2.56 -11.17 15.05
C THR A 77 2.24 -10.93 16.51
N ARG A 78 2.72 -11.80 17.39
CA ARG A 78 2.53 -11.63 18.84
C ARG A 78 3.25 -10.39 19.38
N ARG A 79 4.51 -10.14 18.98
CA ARG A 79 5.35 -9.06 19.51
C ARG A 79 4.96 -7.69 18.98
N ILE A 80 4.53 -7.59 17.71
CA ILE A 80 4.22 -6.32 17.05
C ILE A 80 2.74 -5.98 17.17
N ASP A 81 1.86 -6.97 16.88
CA ASP A 81 0.42 -6.77 16.82
C ASP A 81 -0.28 -7.12 18.15
N GLY A 82 0.41 -7.76 19.08
CA GLY A 82 -0.17 -8.26 20.33
C GLY A 82 -1.16 -9.40 20.14
N ALA A 83 -1.21 -9.99 18.95
CA ALA A 83 -2.16 -11.04 18.58
C ALA A 83 -1.52 -12.43 18.71
N THR A 84 -2.22 -13.35 19.36
CA THR A 84 -1.82 -14.76 19.40
C THR A 84 -2.69 -15.55 18.41
N ILE A 85 -2.07 -16.01 17.33
CA ILE A 85 -2.72 -16.75 16.25
C ILE A 85 -2.23 -18.20 16.29
N ALA A 86 -3.16 -19.15 16.31
CA ALA A 86 -2.82 -20.57 16.15
C ALA A 86 -2.35 -20.85 14.72
N PRO A 87 -1.40 -21.77 14.49
CA PRO A 87 -0.89 -22.07 13.15
C PRO A 87 -1.96 -22.38 12.11
N GLY A 88 -3.05 -23.03 12.50
CA GLY A 88 -4.18 -23.36 11.63
C GLY A 88 -5.16 -22.21 11.39
N ALA A 89 -5.03 -21.07 12.11
CA ALA A 89 -5.95 -19.93 12.02
C ALA A 89 -5.36 -18.74 11.25
N LEU A 90 -4.32 -18.95 10.46
CA LEU A 90 -3.70 -17.90 9.64
C LEU A 90 -4.58 -17.43 8.48
N PHE A 91 -5.43 -18.31 7.99
CA PHE A 91 -6.36 -18.01 6.91
C PHE A 91 -7.75 -17.76 7.50
N VAL A 92 -8.42 -16.74 6.98
CA VAL A 92 -9.80 -16.46 7.33
C VAL A 92 -10.69 -17.47 6.60
N GLU A 93 -11.50 -18.20 7.34
CA GLU A 93 -12.40 -19.21 6.78
C GLU A 93 -13.47 -18.57 5.88
N PRO A 94 -13.89 -19.25 4.78
CA PRO A 94 -14.91 -18.75 3.87
C PRO A 94 -16.23 -18.40 4.57
N GLU A 95 -16.62 -19.12 5.60
CA GLU A 95 -17.80 -18.88 6.40
C GLU A 95 -17.74 -17.58 7.18
N ALA A 96 -16.54 -17.22 7.69
CA ALA A 96 -16.31 -15.94 8.37
C ALA A 96 -16.43 -14.77 7.39
N LEU A 97 -15.91 -14.89 6.18
CA LEU A 97 -16.09 -13.91 5.11
C LEU A 97 -17.55 -13.75 4.72
N ALA A 98 -18.26 -14.86 4.56
CA ALA A 98 -19.70 -14.85 4.26
C ALA A 98 -20.53 -14.24 5.39
N ALA A 99 -20.18 -14.51 6.65
CA ALA A 99 -20.82 -13.90 7.81
C ALA A 99 -20.58 -12.40 7.87
N ALA A 100 -19.34 -11.93 7.66
CA ALA A 100 -19.01 -10.52 7.58
C ALA A 100 -19.79 -9.81 6.47
N HIS A 101 -19.89 -10.42 5.29
CA HIS A 101 -20.68 -9.88 4.18
C HIS A 101 -22.17 -9.74 4.51
N ARG A 102 -22.76 -10.70 5.27
CA ARG A 102 -24.17 -10.61 5.72
C ARG A 102 -24.40 -9.58 6.81
N ALA A 103 -23.39 -9.32 7.64
CA ALA A 103 -23.47 -8.37 8.75
C ALA A 103 -23.36 -6.89 8.33
N VAL A 104 -22.90 -6.64 7.12
CA VAL A 104 -22.68 -5.28 6.61
C VAL A 104 -23.96 -4.71 6.02
N ASP A 105 -24.17 -3.39 6.25
CA ASP A 105 -25.28 -2.63 5.69
C ASP A 105 -25.34 -2.72 4.16
N GLY A 106 -26.55 -2.89 3.62
CA GLY A 106 -26.79 -3.02 2.18
C GLY A 106 -26.35 -1.82 1.37
N ALA A 107 -26.54 -0.59 1.87
CA ALA A 107 -26.13 0.64 1.21
C ALA A 107 -24.60 0.76 1.13
N PHE A 108 -23.89 0.30 2.15
CA PHE A 108 -22.43 0.19 2.11
C PHE A 108 -21.98 -0.80 1.04
N LEU A 109 -22.56 -1.99 0.98
CA LEU A 109 -22.24 -3.00 -0.04
C LEU A 109 -22.49 -2.50 -1.45
N GLU A 110 -23.59 -1.77 -1.67
CA GLU A 110 -23.89 -1.13 -2.96
C GLU A 110 -22.81 -0.12 -3.36
N SER A 111 -22.37 0.70 -2.40
CA SER A 111 -21.29 1.67 -2.59
C SER A 111 -19.97 0.97 -2.95
N VAL A 112 -19.60 -0.10 -2.24
CA VAL A 112 -18.41 -0.90 -2.53
C VAL A 112 -18.48 -1.52 -3.94
N ARG A 113 -19.63 -2.09 -4.33
CA ARG A 113 -19.82 -2.68 -5.67
C ARG A 113 -19.69 -1.61 -6.77
N ARG A 114 -20.24 -0.43 -6.56
CA ARG A 114 -20.14 0.69 -7.50
C ARG A 114 -18.69 1.16 -7.66
N ILE A 115 -17.94 1.30 -6.55
CA ILE A 115 -16.52 1.65 -6.58
C ILE A 115 -15.74 0.58 -7.33
N ARG A 116 -15.94 -0.70 -7.01
CA ARG A 116 -15.30 -1.82 -7.70
C ARG A 116 -15.55 -1.77 -9.21
N ALA A 117 -16.79 -1.58 -9.64
CA ALA A 117 -17.13 -1.51 -11.05
C ALA A 117 -16.46 -0.31 -11.78
N ASN A 118 -16.35 0.84 -11.11
CA ASN A 118 -15.65 2.01 -11.66
C ASN A 118 -14.16 1.76 -11.82
N VAL A 119 -13.52 1.18 -10.80
CA VAL A 119 -12.10 0.81 -10.86
C VAL A 119 -11.86 -0.21 -11.96
N GLU A 120 -12.67 -1.26 -12.04
CA GLU A 120 -12.56 -2.30 -13.06
C GLU A 120 -12.70 -1.72 -14.49
N ARG A 121 -13.70 -0.85 -14.70
CA ARG A 121 -13.90 -0.18 -15.99
C ARG A 121 -12.68 0.62 -16.41
N PHE A 122 -12.13 1.40 -15.49
CA PHE A 122 -10.93 2.20 -15.75
C PHE A 122 -9.72 1.32 -16.03
N GLN A 123 -9.47 0.30 -15.24
CA GLN A 123 -8.33 -0.60 -15.41
C GLN A 123 -8.40 -1.38 -16.72
N ARG A 124 -9.59 -1.84 -17.13
CA ARG A 124 -9.76 -2.46 -18.46
C ARG A 124 -9.46 -1.50 -19.61
N ALA A 125 -9.78 -0.22 -19.45
CA ALA A 125 -9.52 0.79 -20.48
C ALA A 125 -8.04 1.11 -20.67
N ILE A 126 -7.26 1.08 -19.59
CA ILE A 126 -5.81 1.38 -19.60
C ILE A 126 -4.93 0.13 -19.66
N LEU A 127 -5.52 -1.06 -19.75
CA LEU A 127 -4.76 -2.31 -19.78
C LEU A 127 -3.82 -2.32 -20.99
N SER A 128 -2.53 -2.50 -20.71
CA SER A 128 -1.50 -2.58 -21.73
C SER A 128 -1.69 -3.81 -22.63
N ARG A 129 -1.41 -3.67 -23.92
CA ARG A 129 -1.51 -4.74 -24.90
C ARG A 129 -0.16 -4.99 -25.54
N ASP A 130 0.02 -6.21 -26.05
CA ASP A 130 1.18 -6.56 -26.85
C ASP A 130 1.31 -5.60 -28.04
N VAL A 131 2.53 -5.16 -28.29
CA VAL A 131 2.89 -4.33 -29.44
C VAL A 131 3.92 -5.08 -30.27
N THR A 132 3.69 -5.13 -31.58
CA THR A 132 4.63 -5.74 -32.54
C THR A 132 4.93 -4.72 -33.63
N VAL A 133 6.21 -4.50 -33.91
CA VAL A 133 6.70 -3.58 -34.95
C VAL A 133 7.63 -4.35 -35.88
N SER A 134 7.33 -4.33 -37.17
CA SER A 134 8.22 -4.85 -38.22
C SER A 134 9.24 -3.79 -38.62
N LEU A 135 10.49 -4.18 -38.79
CA LEU A 135 11.57 -3.28 -39.18
C LEU A 135 11.75 -3.25 -40.70
N PRO A 136 12.13 -2.11 -41.29
CA PRO A 136 12.30 -1.96 -42.75
C PRO A 136 13.35 -2.92 -43.35
N GLY A 137 14.39 -3.29 -42.57
CA GLY A 137 15.45 -4.22 -42.99
C GLY A 137 15.15 -5.70 -42.72
N GLY A 138 13.92 -6.03 -42.36
CA GLY A 138 13.54 -7.36 -41.86
C GLY A 138 13.75 -7.47 -40.35
N GLY A 139 13.10 -8.43 -39.74
CA GLY A 139 13.05 -8.58 -38.29
C GLY A 139 11.83 -7.93 -37.64
N THR A 140 11.62 -8.28 -36.38
CA THR A 140 10.42 -7.85 -35.63
C THR A 140 10.82 -7.54 -34.18
N LEU A 141 10.33 -6.42 -33.66
CA LEU A 141 10.38 -6.07 -32.24
C LEU A 141 9.00 -6.34 -31.63
N ARG A 142 8.99 -7.02 -30.49
CA ARG A 142 7.73 -7.29 -29.78
C ARG A 142 7.87 -6.97 -28.30
N GLN A 143 6.95 -6.16 -27.79
CA GLN A 143 6.74 -5.98 -26.35
C GLN A 143 5.54 -6.83 -25.94
N ARG A 144 5.77 -7.73 -25.00
CA ARG A 144 4.73 -8.63 -24.49
C ARG A 144 4.36 -8.26 -23.08
N TYR A 145 3.07 -8.35 -22.76
CA TYR A 145 2.52 -8.21 -21.42
C TYR A 145 1.94 -9.57 -21.00
N LEU A 146 2.50 -10.14 -19.95
CA LEU A 146 2.07 -11.44 -19.43
C LEU A 146 1.49 -11.24 -18.04
N PRO A 147 0.29 -11.81 -17.75
CA PRO A 147 -0.27 -11.78 -16.40
C PRO A 147 0.60 -12.60 -15.44
N LEU A 148 0.54 -12.25 -14.16
CA LEU A 148 1.06 -13.08 -13.09
C LEU A 148 -0.01 -14.04 -12.62
N ASP A 149 0.31 -15.33 -12.50
CA ASP A 149 -0.66 -16.37 -12.07
C ASP A 149 -1.11 -16.17 -10.62
N ARG A 150 -0.22 -15.62 -9.77
CA ARG A 150 -0.49 -15.40 -8.35
C ARG A 150 0.20 -14.14 -7.86
N ILE A 151 -0.53 -13.31 -7.15
CA ILE A 151 -0.02 -12.11 -6.51
C ILE A 151 -0.45 -12.06 -5.03
N GLY A 152 0.34 -11.36 -4.21
CA GLY A 152 -0.03 -10.99 -2.85
C GLY A 152 -0.41 -9.52 -2.78
N VAL A 153 -1.46 -9.22 -2.02
CA VAL A 153 -1.87 -7.83 -1.74
C VAL A 153 -1.74 -7.58 -0.25
N CYS A 154 -0.90 -6.62 0.12
CA CYS A 154 -0.76 -6.16 1.50
C CYS A 154 -1.68 -4.97 1.72
N VAL A 155 -2.62 -5.12 2.66
CA VAL A 155 -3.54 -4.04 3.04
C VAL A 155 -3.18 -3.59 4.45
N PRO A 156 -2.94 -2.29 4.69
CA PRO A 156 -2.67 -1.78 6.02
C PRO A 156 -3.83 -2.10 6.98
N GLY A 157 -3.48 -2.46 8.21
CA GLY A 157 -4.42 -2.76 9.29
C GLY A 157 -4.05 -2.02 10.57
N GLY A 158 -4.78 -2.28 11.65
CA GLY A 158 -4.51 -1.78 13.00
C GLY A 158 -5.35 -0.56 13.36
N ALA A 159 -4.95 0.64 12.98
CA ALA A 159 -5.65 1.87 13.39
C ALA A 159 -7.01 2.09 12.70
N ALA A 160 -7.18 1.60 11.48
CA ALA A 160 -8.42 1.70 10.71
C ALA A 160 -8.51 0.59 9.65
N ALA A 161 -9.73 0.31 9.17
CA ALA A 161 -9.93 -0.51 7.98
C ALA A 161 -9.73 0.34 6.71
N TYR A 162 -9.08 -0.22 5.71
CA TYR A 162 -8.78 0.45 4.44
C TYR A 162 -9.43 -0.27 3.25
N PRO A 163 -10.77 -0.28 3.13
CA PRO A 163 -11.47 -0.97 2.04
C PRO A 163 -11.12 -0.40 0.65
N SER A 164 -10.82 0.90 0.59
CA SER A 164 -10.36 1.53 -0.65
C SER A 164 -9.02 0.98 -1.13
N THR A 165 -8.06 0.77 -0.23
CA THR A 165 -6.77 0.16 -0.57
C THR A 165 -6.95 -1.24 -1.13
N LEU A 166 -7.83 -2.06 -0.53
CA LEU A 166 -8.16 -3.39 -1.03
C LEU A 166 -8.70 -3.32 -2.46
N LEU A 167 -9.69 -2.45 -2.72
CA LEU A 167 -10.28 -2.31 -4.06
C LEU A 167 -9.29 -1.77 -5.08
N MET A 168 -8.47 -0.78 -4.71
CA MET A 168 -7.50 -0.14 -5.60
C MET A 168 -6.27 -1.01 -5.91
N THR A 169 -6.08 -2.11 -5.21
CA THR A 169 -4.98 -3.06 -5.45
C THR A 169 -5.47 -4.37 -6.05
N VAL A 170 -6.52 -4.97 -5.48
CA VAL A 170 -7.02 -6.28 -5.94
C VAL A 170 -7.70 -6.18 -7.30
N VAL A 171 -8.55 -5.16 -7.52
CA VAL A 171 -9.29 -5.05 -8.79
C VAL A 171 -8.37 -4.82 -9.99
N PRO A 172 -7.37 -3.91 -9.95
CA PRO A 172 -6.36 -3.80 -11.00
C PRO A 172 -5.64 -5.12 -11.28
N ALA A 173 -5.22 -5.82 -10.22
CA ALA A 173 -4.53 -7.10 -10.36
C ALA A 173 -5.40 -8.21 -10.97
N GLN A 174 -6.71 -8.20 -10.71
CA GLN A 174 -7.65 -9.13 -11.32
C GLN A 174 -7.95 -8.83 -12.80
N VAL A 175 -7.75 -7.57 -13.21
CA VAL A 175 -7.93 -7.14 -14.61
C VAL A 175 -6.69 -7.44 -15.45
N ALA A 176 -5.52 -7.36 -14.84
CA ALA A 176 -4.23 -7.61 -15.50
C ALA A 176 -3.97 -9.08 -15.75
#